data_b0fbec6d9e543a0b483ba2edbd5024d0
#
_entry.id   b0fbec6d9e543a0b483ba2edbd5024d0
#
_cell.length_a   1.000
_cell.length_b   1.000
_cell.length_c   1.000
_cell.angle_alpha   90.00
_cell.angle_beta   90.00
_cell.angle_gamma   90.00
#
_symmetry.space_group_name_H-M   'P 1'
#
loop_
_entity.id
_entity.type
_entity.pdbx_description
1 polymer ?
#
loop_
_entity_poly.entity_id
_entity_poly.type
_entity_poly.pdbx_seq_one_letter_code
_entity_poly.pdbx_strand_id
1 'polypeptide(L)'
;MTASSTETVIGNARIVLADRVIDKGWIAFAGGRIAEFGEGDAPRGSDDARGDLIMPGLIELHTDHLEAHFMPRPKVFWDPIAAVVSYDGQLATSGITTVLDSVRVGCEDSSQGIDSYAGVLVDSIASAGEARLLRVDHFLHLRCEIPMPTVVEEAKALLAKPNVRLMSLMDHTPGQRQFRDEEKLRTYYRGKGGKSDAELDVMFAQRLACQQQYAAGNMRAIVALAHGRNIPLASHDDTTEDNVTEAVGDKVSVAEFPTTLEAAQGLHKAGIGILMGAPNVVRNGSHSGNIAAIDLAREGMLDILSSDYVPSSLLMGALQLSSKVPSIDLASAIRTVTKRPAEAVGLMDRGEIAVGKRADVIRVHVAHEVPVVRNVWREGHRVA
;
A
#
# COMPACT_ATOMS: atom_id res chain seq x y z
N MET A 1 21.22 -33.37 2.02
CA MET A 1 19.87 -33.88 1.77
C MET A 1 19.14 -32.83 0.98
N THR A 2 18.95 -33.04 -0.32
CA THR A 2 18.16 -32.16 -1.19
C THR A 2 16.71 -32.32 -0.76
N ALA A 3 16.11 -31.29 -0.17
CA ALA A 3 14.67 -31.26 0.05
C ALA A 3 14.01 -31.43 -1.32
N SER A 4 13.22 -32.48 -1.46
CA SER A 4 12.33 -32.66 -2.61
C SER A 4 11.44 -31.41 -2.66
N SER A 5 11.61 -30.59 -3.69
CA SER A 5 10.71 -29.46 -3.91
C SER A 5 9.33 -30.08 -4.21
N THR A 6 8.43 -29.99 -3.24
CA THR A 6 7.06 -30.46 -3.42
C THR A 6 6.45 -29.60 -4.52
N GLU A 7 6.17 -30.20 -5.66
CA GLU A 7 5.48 -29.53 -6.76
C GLU A 7 4.01 -29.37 -6.35
N THR A 8 3.51 -28.15 -6.41
CA THR A 8 2.09 -27.86 -6.21
C THR A 8 1.47 -27.61 -7.59
N VAL A 9 0.44 -28.38 -7.94
CA VAL A 9 -0.33 -28.19 -9.18
C VAL A 9 -1.78 -27.92 -8.82
N ILE A 10 -2.32 -26.81 -9.34
CA ILE A 10 -3.71 -26.41 -9.13
C ILE A 10 -4.39 -26.38 -10.50
N GLY A 11 -5.47 -27.14 -10.64
CA GLY A 11 -6.24 -27.22 -11.89
C GLY A 11 -7.67 -26.73 -11.73
N ASN A 12 -8.41 -26.77 -12.84
CA ASN A 12 -9.81 -26.33 -12.90
C ASN A 12 -9.98 -24.91 -12.31
N ALA A 13 -9.11 -23.99 -12.75
CA ALA A 13 -9.03 -22.63 -12.28
C ALA A 13 -9.28 -21.62 -13.40
N ARG A 14 -9.77 -20.43 -13.04
CA ARG A 14 -9.67 -19.25 -13.91
C ARG A 14 -8.39 -18.50 -13.53
N ILE A 15 -7.45 -18.37 -14.45
CA ILE A 15 -6.13 -17.81 -14.16
C ILE A 15 -6.04 -16.39 -14.67
N VAL A 16 -5.79 -15.44 -13.77
CA VAL A 16 -5.64 -14.01 -14.09
C VAL A 16 -4.17 -13.74 -14.40
N LEU A 17 -3.86 -13.60 -15.69
CA LEU A 17 -2.55 -13.15 -16.16
C LEU A 17 -2.48 -11.62 -16.18
N ALA A 18 -1.32 -11.07 -16.52
CA ALA A 18 -1.14 -9.62 -16.60
C ALA A 18 -1.92 -8.96 -17.76
N ASP A 19 -2.25 -9.71 -18.80
CA ASP A 19 -2.85 -9.21 -20.04
C ASP A 19 -4.22 -9.83 -20.37
N ARG A 20 -4.60 -10.94 -19.75
CA ARG A 20 -5.86 -11.65 -20.00
C ARG A 20 -6.22 -12.60 -18.87
N VAL A 21 -7.40 -13.20 -18.98
CA VAL A 21 -7.85 -14.31 -18.11
C VAL A 21 -7.93 -15.60 -18.93
N ILE A 22 -7.38 -16.69 -18.40
CA ILE A 22 -7.61 -18.05 -18.89
C ILE A 22 -8.84 -18.60 -18.15
N ASP A 23 -9.94 -18.86 -18.83
CA ASP A 23 -11.19 -19.26 -18.19
C ASP A 23 -11.19 -20.69 -17.62
N LYS A 24 -10.43 -21.58 -18.20
CA LYS A 24 -10.18 -22.95 -17.70
C LYS A 24 -8.71 -23.27 -17.87
N GLY A 25 -7.98 -23.32 -16.77
CA GLY A 25 -6.55 -23.55 -16.82
C GLY A 25 -6.02 -24.20 -15.55
N TRP A 26 -4.71 -24.29 -15.50
CA TRP A 26 -3.94 -24.84 -14.39
C TRP A 26 -2.61 -24.09 -14.22
N ILE A 27 -2.04 -24.18 -13.02
CA ILE A 27 -0.75 -23.61 -12.66
C ILE A 27 0.05 -24.59 -11.80
N ALA A 28 1.37 -24.62 -12.01
CA ALA A 28 2.30 -25.41 -11.22
C ALA A 28 3.40 -24.52 -10.63
N PHE A 29 3.76 -24.76 -9.37
CA PHE A 29 4.93 -24.13 -8.75
C PHE A 29 5.88 -25.15 -8.16
N ALA A 30 7.16 -24.91 -8.36
CA ALA A 30 8.26 -25.72 -7.84
C ALA A 30 9.41 -24.82 -7.41
N GLY A 31 10.07 -25.15 -6.31
CA GLY A 31 11.22 -24.39 -5.82
C GLY A 31 10.91 -22.90 -5.51
N GLY A 32 9.71 -22.61 -5.06
CA GLY A 32 9.28 -21.25 -4.74
C GLY A 32 8.92 -20.36 -5.93
N ARG A 33 8.89 -20.95 -7.15
CA ARG A 33 8.62 -20.21 -8.40
C ARG A 33 7.51 -20.84 -9.19
N ILE A 34 6.87 -20.03 -10.05
CA ILE A 34 5.93 -20.51 -11.05
C ILE A 34 6.74 -21.30 -12.09
N ALA A 35 6.49 -22.60 -12.15
CA ALA A 35 7.19 -23.51 -13.07
C ALA A 35 6.52 -23.53 -14.44
N GLU A 36 5.19 -23.64 -14.45
CA GLU A 36 4.41 -23.73 -15.66
C GLU A 36 2.95 -23.32 -15.39
N PHE A 37 2.23 -22.92 -16.40
CA PHE A 37 0.77 -22.77 -16.40
C PHE A 37 0.25 -22.99 -17.81
N GLY A 38 -1.02 -23.38 -17.93
CA GLY A 38 -1.61 -23.68 -19.23
C GLY A 38 -3.11 -23.58 -19.24
N GLU A 39 -3.66 -23.62 -20.45
CA GLU A 39 -5.09 -23.70 -20.73
C GLU A 39 -5.54 -25.16 -20.82
N GLY A 40 -6.78 -25.42 -20.43
CA GLY A 40 -7.37 -26.76 -20.48
C GLY A 40 -7.23 -27.55 -19.19
N ASP A 41 -7.14 -28.88 -19.32
CA ASP A 41 -7.11 -29.81 -18.20
C ASP A 41 -5.71 -29.87 -17.56
N ALA A 42 -5.68 -29.86 -16.23
CA ALA A 42 -4.45 -29.95 -15.46
C ALA A 42 -3.81 -31.37 -15.53
N PRO A 43 -2.50 -31.50 -15.28
CA PRO A 43 -1.85 -32.79 -15.02
C PRO A 43 -2.55 -33.58 -13.92
N ARG A 44 -2.42 -34.92 -13.96
CA ARG A 44 -3.02 -35.80 -12.94
C ARG A 44 -2.43 -35.49 -11.55
N GLY A 45 -3.29 -35.51 -10.55
CA GLY A 45 -2.90 -35.26 -9.16
C GLY A 45 -2.93 -33.79 -8.75
N SER A 46 -3.49 -32.92 -9.61
CA SER A 46 -3.69 -31.51 -9.27
C SER A 46 -4.80 -31.29 -8.23
N ASP A 47 -4.63 -30.26 -7.40
CA ASP A 47 -5.69 -29.76 -6.53
C ASP A 47 -6.78 -29.08 -7.36
N ASP A 48 -8.04 -29.38 -7.09
CA ASP A 48 -9.19 -28.81 -7.81
C ASP A 48 -9.54 -27.44 -7.26
N ALA A 49 -9.35 -26.39 -8.07
CA ALA A 49 -9.77 -25.03 -7.71
C ALA A 49 -11.28 -24.80 -7.86
N ARG A 50 -12.04 -25.71 -8.44
CA ARG A 50 -13.51 -25.62 -8.59
C ARG A 50 -13.97 -24.37 -9.32
N GLY A 51 -13.20 -23.89 -10.30
CA GLY A 51 -13.48 -22.70 -11.08
C GLY A 51 -13.18 -21.38 -10.35
N ASP A 52 -12.57 -21.41 -9.15
CA ASP A 52 -12.11 -20.20 -8.47
C ASP A 52 -11.05 -19.46 -9.29
N LEU A 53 -10.88 -18.17 -9.01
CA LEU A 53 -9.80 -17.38 -9.58
C LEU A 53 -8.46 -17.75 -8.93
N ILE A 54 -7.44 -17.90 -9.77
CA ILE A 54 -6.03 -17.93 -9.36
C ILE A 54 -5.40 -16.67 -9.91
N MET A 55 -4.77 -15.88 -9.03
CA MET A 55 -4.15 -14.61 -9.40
C MET A 55 -2.88 -14.37 -8.60
N PRO A 56 -2.01 -13.40 -9.00
CA PRO A 56 -0.85 -13.05 -8.19
C PRO A 56 -1.26 -12.61 -6.79
N GLY A 57 -0.40 -12.86 -5.81
CA GLY A 57 -0.55 -12.29 -4.47
C GLY A 57 -0.55 -10.77 -4.52
N LEU A 58 -1.38 -10.15 -3.69
CA LEU A 58 -1.55 -8.70 -3.66
C LEU A 58 -0.32 -8.03 -3.03
N ILE A 59 -0.04 -6.82 -3.50
CA ILE A 59 1.07 -5.99 -3.03
C ILE A 59 0.52 -4.66 -2.54
N GLU A 60 0.77 -4.37 -1.27
CA GLU A 60 0.29 -3.18 -0.58
C GLU A 60 1.41 -2.16 -0.42
N LEU A 61 1.21 -0.93 -0.89
CA LEU A 61 2.23 0.13 -0.80
C LEU A 61 1.97 1.12 0.32
N HIS A 62 0.72 1.27 0.79
CA HIS A 62 0.37 2.31 1.75
C HIS A 62 -0.72 1.84 2.72
N THR A 63 -0.31 1.33 3.87
CA THR A 63 -1.24 1.00 4.96
C THR A 63 -0.62 1.32 6.32
N ASP A 64 -1.38 1.97 7.18
CA ASP A 64 -1.04 2.23 8.59
C ASP A 64 -1.83 1.32 9.54
N HIS A 65 -2.41 0.23 9.03
CA HIS A 65 -3.31 -0.64 9.78
C HIS A 65 -2.63 -1.39 10.95
N LEU A 66 -1.29 -1.53 10.93
CA LEU A 66 -0.52 -2.05 12.06
C LEU A 66 -0.76 -1.23 13.33
N GLU A 67 -0.94 0.08 13.21
CA GLU A 67 -1.23 0.97 14.35
C GLU A 67 -2.50 0.55 15.11
N ALA A 68 -3.54 0.08 14.38
CA ALA A 68 -4.78 -0.39 15.00
C ALA A 68 -4.61 -1.69 15.78
N HIS A 69 -3.66 -2.55 15.40
CA HIS A 69 -3.31 -3.76 16.15
C HIS A 69 -2.45 -3.46 17.38
N PHE A 70 -1.55 -2.48 17.27
CA PHE A 70 -0.68 -2.08 18.36
C PHE A 70 -1.41 -1.22 19.40
N MET A 71 -2.29 -0.30 18.95
CA MET A 71 -3.12 0.54 19.82
C MET A 71 -4.61 0.27 19.55
N PRO A 72 -5.17 -0.88 19.98
CA PRO A 72 -6.55 -1.30 19.68
C PRO A 72 -7.61 -0.41 20.35
N ARG A 73 -7.22 0.39 21.33
CA ARG A 73 -8.05 1.43 21.98
C ARG A 73 -7.17 2.62 22.36
N PRO A 74 -7.71 3.83 22.48
CA PRO A 74 -6.94 5.01 22.90
C PRO A 74 -6.16 4.74 24.19
N LYS A 75 -4.84 4.96 24.16
CA LYS A 75 -3.90 4.76 25.28
C LYS A 75 -3.74 3.32 25.77
N VAL A 76 -4.24 2.31 25.02
CA VAL A 76 -4.03 0.89 25.32
C VAL A 76 -3.07 0.32 24.29
N PHE A 77 -1.85 0.04 24.69
CA PHE A 77 -0.82 -0.54 23.85
C PHE A 77 -0.74 -2.05 24.06
N TRP A 78 -0.73 -2.80 22.98
CA TRP A 78 -0.57 -4.24 22.97
C TRP A 78 0.91 -4.63 22.88
N ASP A 79 1.23 -5.89 23.12
CA ASP A 79 2.57 -6.39 22.86
C ASP A 79 2.93 -6.17 21.38
N PRO A 80 4.06 -5.52 21.07
CA PRO A 80 4.36 -5.11 19.70
C PRO A 80 4.54 -6.29 18.75
N ILE A 81 5.17 -7.38 19.17
CA ILE A 81 5.37 -8.58 18.33
C ILE A 81 4.03 -9.28 18.10
N ALA A 82 3.19 -9.40 19.13
CA ALA A 82 1.87 -9.99 18.99
C ALA A 82 0.95 -9.15 18.09
N ALA A 83 1.08 -7.81 18.13
CA ALA A 83 0.39 -6.90 17.22
C ALA A 83 0.81 -7.14 15.76
N VAL A 84 2.13 -7.22 15.50
CA VAL A 84 2.68 -7.53 14.17
C VAL A 84 2.19 -8.87 13.65
N VAL A 85 2.22 -9.94 14.45
CA VAL A 85 1.77 -11.28 14.03
C VAL A 85 0.26 -11.32 13.74
N SER A 86 -0.54 -10.58 14.51
CA SER A 86 -1.99 -10.48 14.28
C SER A 86 -2.30 -9.71 12.99
N TYR A 87 -1.61 -8.61 12.78
CA TYR A 87 -1.69 -7.80 11.56
C TYR A 87 -1.26 -8.59 10.32
N ASP A 88 -0.10 -9.27 10.37
CA ASP A 88 0.39 -10.15 9.30
C ASP A 88 -0.64 -11.23 8.93
N GLY A 89 -1.30 -11.83 9.93
CA GLY A 89 -2.38 -12.79 9.70
C GLY A 89 -3.56 -12.19 8.96
N GLN A 90 -3.95 -10.96 9.27
CA GLN A 90 -5.01 -10.24 8.57
C GLN A 90 -4.62 -9.90 7.13
N LEU A 91 -3.38 -9.45 6.90
CA LEU A 91 -2.86 -9.20 5.56
C LEU A 91 -2.90 -10.47 4.71
N ALA A 92 -2.35 -11.58 5.22
CA ALA A 92 -2.33 -12.86 4.53
C ALA A 92 -3.74 -13.32 4.16
N THR A 93 -4.68 -13.30 5.09
CA THR A 93 -6.07 -13.71 4.82
C THR A 93 -6.84 -12.74 3.91
N SER A 94 -6.34 -11.52 3.72
CA SER A 94 -6.83 -10.56 2.72
C SER A 94 -6.22 -10.78 1.33
N GLY A 95 -5.28 -11.74 1.19
CA GLY A 95 -4.60 -12.05 -0.07
C GLY A 95 -3.34 -11.25 -0.33
N ILE A 96 -2.91 -10.41 0.62
CA ILE A 96 -1.67 -9.65 0.53
C ILE A 96 -0.50 -10.58 0.84
N THR A 97 0.48 -10.65 -0.06
CA THR A 97 1.71 -11.44 0.09
C THR A 97 2.95 -10.58 0.28
N THR A 98 2.83 -9.28 -0.04
CA THR A 98 3.88 -8.29 0.14
C THR A 98 3.25 -6.99 0.63
N VAL A 99 3.81 -6.40 1.69
CA VAL A 99 3.36 -5.13 2.26
C VAL A 99 4.53 -4.18 2.44
N LEU A 100 4.29 -2.91 2.18
CA LEU A 100 5.13 -1.81 2.63
C LEU A 100 4.43 -1.16 3.83
N ASP A 101 4.89 -1.51 5.03
CA ASP A 101 4.36 -0.96 6.27
C ASP A 101 4.61 0.54 6.34
N SER A 102 3.55 1.31 6.38
CA SER A 102 3.62 2.78 6.39
C SER A 102 3.94 3.29 7.79
N VAL A 103 5.17 3.74 7.97
CA VAL A 103 5.69 4.21 9.26
C VAL A 103 5.79 5.72 9.24
N ARG A 104 5.19 6.39 10.21
CA ARG A 104 5.25 7.84 10.34
C ARG A 104 6.61 8.29 10.82
N VAL A 105 7.16 9.32 10.17
CA VAL A 105 8.47 9.92 10.45
C VAL A 105 8.30 11.42 10.62
N GLY A 106 8.76 11.92 11.74
CA GLY A 106 8.53 13.32 12.15
C GLY A 106 7.25 13.46 12.98
N CYS A 107 7.39 13.49 14.32
CA CYS A 107 6.27 13.59 15.25
C CYS A 107 6.19 14.99 15.87
N GLU A 108 4.98 15.44 16.17
CA GLU A 108 4.76 16.70 16.92
C GLU A 108 5.04 16.57 18.41
N ASP A 109 4.72 15.41 18.99
CA ASP A 109 4.88 15.16 20.43
C ASP A 109 5.34 13.72 20.65
N SER A 110 6.61 13.57 21.03
CA SER A 110 7.26 12.30 21.28
C SER A 110 6.75 11.58 22.53
N SER A 111 5.89 12.19 23.33
CA SER A 111 5.60 11.68 24.67
C SER A 111 4.35 10.81 24.80
N GLN A 112 3.35 10.88 23.91
CA GLN A 112 2.07 10.21 24.12
C GLN A 112 1.32 9.72 22.84
N GLY A 113 1.83 9.92 21.63
CA GLY A 113 1.17 9.52 20.37
C GLY A 113 1.66 8.18 19.84
N ILE A 114 0.84 7.54 18.97
CA ILE A 114 1.24 6.33 18.22
C ILE A 114 2.51 6.58 17.39
N ASP A 115 2.71 7.79 16.94
CA ASP A 115 3.83 8.22 16.11
C ASP A 115 5.19 8.05 16.83
N SER A 116 5.22 8.14 18.19
CA SER A 116 6.44 7.91 18.99
C SER A 116 6.91 6.46 19.00
N TYR A 117 6.10 5.52 18.49
CA TYR A 117 6.40 4.09 18.49
C TYR A 117 6.92 3.56 17.16
N ALA A 118 7.16 4.42 16.17
CA ALA A 118 7.65 4.01 14.86
C ALA A 118 8.86 3.07 14.93
N GLY A 119 9.88 3.43 15.73
CA GLY A 119 11.06 2.60 15.95
C GLY A 119 10.73 1.23 16.58
N VAL A 120 9.82 1.21 17.56
CA VAL A 120 9.37 -0.03 18.23
C VAL A 120 8.68 -0.96 17.25
N LEU A 121 7.80 -0.43 16.39
CA LEU A 121 7.08 -1.21 15.40
C LEU A 121 8.02 -1.77 14.34
N VAL A 122 8.95 -0.96 13.85
CA VAL A 122 9.97 -1.40 12.88
C VAL A 122 10.86 -2.50 13.46
N ASP A 123 11.32 -2.37 14.70
CA ASP A 123 12.13 -3.40 15.36
C ASP A 123 11.32 -4.67 15.63
N SER A 124 10.03 -4.55 15.90
CA SER A 124 9.14 -5.70 16.09
C SER A 124 8.87 -6.46 14.79
N ILE A 125 8.70 -5.75 13.66
CA ILE A 125 8.60 -6.37 12.33
C ILE A 125 9.89 -7.15 12.03
N ALA A 126 11.05 -6.53 12.24
CA ALA A 126 12.34 -7.17 12.01
C ALA A 126 12.51 -8.44 12.88
N SER A 127 12.23 -8.32 14.18
CA SER A 127 12.31 -9.44 15.14
C SER A 127 11.34 -10.58 14.79
N ALA A 128 10.12 -10.26 14.39
CA ALA A 128 9.13 -11.25 13.95
C ALA A 128 9.58 -11.95 12.66
N GLY A 129 10.22 -11.22 11.73
CA GLY A 129 10.79 -11.77 10.51
C GLY A 129 11.95 -12.72 10.78
N GLU A 130 12.91 -12.33 11.63
CA GLU A 130 14.04 -13.18 12.06
C GLU A 130 13.56 -14.46 12.74
N ALA A 131 12.52 -14.35 13.56
CA ALA A 131 11.89 -15.49 14.24
C ALA A 131 10.99 -16.33 13.31
N ARG A 132 10.84 -15.96 12.01
CA ARG A 132 10.00 -16.64 11.01
C ARG A 132 8.52 -16.76 11.42
N LEU A 133 8.00 -15.72 12.06
CA LEU A 133 6.60 -15.67 12.49
C LEU A 133 5.67 -15.12 11.40
N LEU A 134 6.24 -14.49 10.35
CA LEU A 134 5.48 -13.75 9.34
C LEU A 134 5.12 -14.63 8.14
N ARG A 135 3.90 -14.45 7.66
CA ARG A 135 3.32 -15.08 6.46
C ARG A 135 3.56 -14.24 5.21
N VAL A 136 3.65 -12.91 5.38
CA VAL A 136 3.77 -11.88 4.34
C VAL A 136 5.20 -11.37 4.32
N ASP A 137 5.67 -10.87 3.16
CA ASP A 137 6.92 -10.12 3.10
C ASP A 137 6.67 -8.69 3.53
N HIS A 138 7.35 -8.25 4.58
CA HIS A 138 7.27 -6.90 5.13
C HIS A 138 8.47 -6.05 4.69
N PHE A 139 8.16 -4.93 4.06
CA PHE A 139 9.08 -3.85 3.75
C PHE A 139 8.61 -2.59 4.48
N LEU A 140 9.40 -1.51 4.42
CA LEU A 140 9.07 -0.25 5.07
C LEU A 140 8.77 0.84 4.02
N HIS A 141 7.72 1.58 4.29
CA HIS A 141 7.37 2.82 3.63
C HIS A 141 7.48 3.95 4.67
N LEU A 142 8.44 4.84 4.51
CA LEU A 142 8.63 5.97 5.43
C LEU A 142 7.74 7.14 5.01
N ARG A 143 6.75 7.46 5.84
CA ARG A 143 5.85 8.60 5.66
C ARG A 143 6.45 9.83 6.34
N CYS A 144 7.23 10.62 5.57
CA CYS A 144 7.99 11.75 6.11
C CYS A 144 7.11 12.99 6.21
N GLU A 145 6.78 13.41 7.42
CA GLU A 145 6.07 14.66 7.70
C GLU A 145 7.07 15.82 7.61
N ILE A 146 7.19 16.42 6.44
CA ILE A 146 8.24 17.38 6.06
C ILE A 146 8.31 18.61 6.96
N PRO A 147 7.19 19.18 7.46
CA PRO A 147 7.26 20.33 8.38
C PRO A 147 7.91 20.05 9.73
N MET A 148 8.06 18.77 10.09
CA MET A 148 8.51 18.43 11.46
C MET A 148 10.01 18.59 11.64
N PRO A 149 10.47 19.19 12.76
CA PRO A 149 11.89 19.45 12.99
C PRO A 149 12.75 18.19 13.09
N THR A 150 12.18 17.06 13.50
CA THR A 150 12.89 15.78 13.74
C THR A 150 12.92 14.87 12.53
N VAL A 151 12.16 15.14 11.46
CA VAL A 151 11.91 14.21 10.33
C VAL A 151 13.20 13.69 9.67
N VAL A 152 14.20 14.55 9.50
CA VAL A 152 15.46 14.18 8.83
C VAL A 152 16.28 13.21 9.68
N GLU A 153 16.38 13.45 10.97
CA GLU A 153 17.15 12.59 11.87
C GLU A 153 16.45 11.26 12.12
N GLU A 154 15.13 11.27 12.28
CA GLU A 154 14.34 10.04 12.38
C GLU A 154 14.41 9.22 11.07
N ALA A 155 14.29 9.86 9.90
CA ALA A 155 14.43 9.18 8.62
C ALA A 155 15.82 8.54 8.47
N LYS A 156 16.90 9.23 8.85
CA LYS A 156 18.26 8.65 8.84
C LYS A 156 18.37 7.42 9.73
N ALA A 157 17.78 7.48 10.93
CA ALA A 157 17.79 6.35 11.87
C ALA A 157 17.05 5.13 11.30
N LEU A 158 15.86 5.33 10.69
CA LEU A 158 15.09 4.26 10.07
C LEU A 158 15.71 3.74 8.78
N LEU A 159 16.38 4.60 8.00
CA LEU A 159 17.14 4.21 6.81
C LEU A 159 18.41 3.37 7.12
N ALA A 160 18.84 3.33 8.38
CA ALA A 160 19.87 2.39 8.82
C ALA A 160 19.32 0.96 9.02
N LYS A 161 18.00 0.79 9.11
CA LYS A 161 17.32 -0.50 9.14
C LYS A 161 17.19 -1.06 7.72
N PRO A 162 17.13 -2.39 7.54
CA PRO A 162 16.93 -2.99 6.22
C PRO A 162 15.50 -2.76 5.70
N ASN A 163 15.33 -2.95 4.40
CA ASN A 163 14.03 -3.11 3.75
C ASN A 163 13.17 -1.84 3.59
N VAL A 164 13.71 -0.63 3.67
CA VAL A 164 12.99 0.57 3.22
C VAL A 164 12.89 0.56 1.69
N ARG A 165 11.66 0.66 1.16
CA ARG A 165 11.37 0.54 -0.28
C ARG A 165 10.62 1.74 -0.87
N LEU A 166 10.09 2.63 -0.03
CA LEU A 166 9.36 3.82 -0.46
C LEU A 166 9.52 4.91 0.61
N MET A 167 9.56 6.17 0.17
CA MET A 167 9.52 7.32 1.08
C MET A 167 8.51 8.33 0.53
N SER A 168 7.53 8.74 1.34
CA SER A 168 6.55 9.78 0.98
C SER A 168 6.93 11.14 1.57
N LEU A 169 6.69 12.17 0.77
CA LEU A 169 6.84 13.59 1.14
C LEU A 169 5.46 14.12 1.55
N MET A 170 5.22 14.30 2.85
CA MET A 170 3.91 14.68 3.39
C MET A 170 3.96 16.06 4.05
N ASP A 171 2.91 16.84 3.85
CA ASP A 171 2.69 18.10 4.54
C ASP A 171 1.21 18.23 4.93
N HIS A 172 0.92 17.97 6.21
CA HIS A 172 -0.42 18.11 6.79
C HIS A 172 -0.61 19.44 7.52
N THR A 173 0.15 20.45 7.13
CA THR A 173 -0.02 21.82 7.66
C THR A 173 -1.37 22.40 7.25
N PRO A 174 -2.10 23.10 8.14
CA PRO A 174 -3.30 23.82 7.77
C PRO A 174 -3.07 24.76 6.58
N GLY A 175 -3.97 24.73 5.61
CA GLY A 175 -3.87 25.51 4.37
C GLY A 175 -3.06 24.82 3.28
N GLN A 176 -2.46 23.65 3.51
CA GLN A 176 -1.69 22.89 2.52
C GLN A 176 -2.44 21.64 2.04
N ARG A 177 -2.18 21.24 0.79
CA ARG A 177 -2.59 19.95 0.19
C ARG A 177 -4.08 19.64 0.48
N GLN A 178 -4.42 18.44 1.00
CA GLN A 178 -5.83 18.10 1.31
C GLN A 178 -6.48 19.01 2.35
N PHE A 179 -5.69 19.69 3.18
CA PHE A 179 -6.16 20.57 4.23
C PHE A 179 -6.20 22.06 3.83
N ARG A 180 -6.34 22.37 2.54
CA ARG A 180 -6.55 23.73 2.02
C ARG A 180 -7.73 24.44 2.69
N ASP A 181 -8.78 23.69 3.01
CA ASP A 181 -9.93 24.17 3.76
C ASP A 181 -9.70 23.92 5.26
N GLU A 182 -9.34 24.97 5.98
CA GLU A 182 -9.06 24.90 7.42
C GLU A 182 -10.28 24.44 8.22
N GLU A 183 -11.51 24.78 7.82
CA GLU A 183 -12.72 24.37 8.55
C GLU A 183 -12.99 22.85 8.42
N LYS A 184 -12.66 22.25 7.28
CA LYS A 184 -12.67 20.78 7.14
C LYS A 184 -11.67 20.12 8.07
N LEU A 185 -10.47 20.70 8.19
CA LEU A 185 -9.46 20.22 9.12
C LEU A 185 -9.90 20.34 10.57
N ARG A 186 -10.53 21.46 10.96
CA ARG A 186 -11.12 21.64 12.29
C ARG A 186 -12.18 20.59 12.59
N THR A 187 -13.08 20.35 11.62
CA THR A 187 -14.11 19.32 11.73
C THR A 187 -13.51 17.93 11.93
N TYR A 188 -12.46 17.61 11.20
CA TYR A 188 -11.72 16.35 11.36
C TYR A 188 -11.15 16.19 12.78
N TYR A 189 -10.45 17.20 13.30
CA TYR A 189 -9.85 17.11 14.64
C TYR A 189 -10.86 17.16 15.78
N ARG A 190 -11.97 17.90 15.64
CA ARG A 190 -13.10 17.84 16.58
C ARG A 190 -13.65 16.41 16.68
N GLY A 191 -13.83 15.74 15.53
CA GLY A 191 -14.32 14.35 15.47
C GLY A 191 -13.36 13.31 16.01
N LYS A 192 -12.06 13.47 15.73
CA LYS A 192 -11.03 12.48 16.10
C LYS A 192 -10.58 12.58 17.56
N GLY A 193 -10.51 13.77 18.13
CA GLY A 193 -9.85 13.99 19.42
C GLY A 193 -10.58 14.88 20.41
N GLY A 194 -11.77 15.40 20.07
CA GLY A 194 -12.56 16.26 20.97
C GLY A 194 -11.86 17.58 21.34
N LYS A 195 -10.91 18.06 20.51
CA LYS A 195 -10.18 19.31 20.75
C LYS A 195 -11.11 20.52 20.64
N SER A 196 -10.96 21.48 21.54
CA SER A 196 -11.62 22.78 21.47
C SER A 196 -11.01 23.67 20.37
N ASP A 197 -11.74 24.68 19.93
CA ASP A 197 -11.26 25.63 18.92
C ASP A 197 -9.99 26.36 19.37
N ALA A 198 -9.88 26.71 20.65
CA ALA A 198 -8.67 27.35 21.21
C ALA A 198 -7.44 26.41 21.15
N GLU A 199 -7.61 25.12 21.43
CA GLU A 199 -6.52 24.14 21.29
C GLU A 199 -6.15 23.93 19.82
N LEU A 200 -7.12 23.96 18.90
CA LEU A 200 -6.87 23.89 17.46
C LEU A 200 -6.11 25.13 16.96
N ASP A 201 -6.48 26.33 17.41
CA ASP A 201 -5.79 27.56 17.05
C ASP A 201 -4.31 27.53 17.44
N VAL A 202 -4.00 27.08 18.66
CA VAL A 202 -2.61 26.92 19.12
C VAL A 202 -1.86 25.89 18.28
N MET A 203 -2.47 24.73 18.05
CA MET A 203 -1.87 23.66 17.27
C MET A 203 -1.60 24.12 15.82
N PHE A 204 -2.54 24.79 15.18
CA PHE A 204 -2.40 25.29 13.81
C PHE A 204 -1.30 26.35 13.68
N ALA A 205 -1.24 27.29 14.64
CA ALA A 205 -0.18 28.28 14.68
C ALA A 205 1.21 27.63 14.82
N GLN A 206 1.33 26.61 15.66
CA GLN A 206 2.59 25.85 15.81
C GLN A 206 2.97 25.12 14.52
N ARG A 207 2.04 24.44 13.85
CA ARG A 207 2.29 23.75 12.58
C ARG A 207 2.73 24.69 11.47
N LEU A 208 2.06 25.84 11.34
CA LEU A 208 2.45 26.88 10.39
C LEU A 208 3.87 27.40 10.67
N ALA A 209 4.22 27.64 11.92
CA ALA A 209 5.57 28.06 12.29
C ALA A 209 6.62 26.99 11.94
N CYS A 210 6.36 25.73 12.25
CA CYS A 210 7.23 24.61 11.87
C CYS A 210 7.39 24.52 10.35
N GLN A 211 6.31 24.59 9.60
CA GLN A 211 6.32 24.55 8.14
C GLN A 211 7.21 25.66 7.56
N GLN A 212 7.01 26.90 7.99
CA GLN A 212 7.82 28.05 7.54
C GLN A 212 9.31 27.89 7.87
N GLN A 213 9.62 27.31 9.02
CA GLN A 213 11.00 27.18 9.50
C GLN A 213 11.73 26.00 8.88
N TYR A 214 11.08 24.85 8.73
CA TYR A 214 11.76 23.58 8.47
C TYR A 214 11.46 22.98 7.10
N ALA A 215 10.25 23.16 6.53
CA ALA A 215 9.78 22.38 5.41
C ALA A 215 10.73 22.40 4.20
N ALA A 216 11.17 23.57 3.75
CA ALA A 216 12.05 23.68 2.58
C ALA A 216 13.43 23.03 2.79
N GLY A 217 13.98 23.07 4.01
CA GLY A 217 15.25 22.41 4.34
C GLY A 217 15.09 20.89 4.41
N ASN A 218 14.06 20.44 5.10
CA ASN A 218 13.74 19.02 5.27
C ASN A 218 13.40 18.34 3.95
N MET A 219 12.61 19.00 3.08
CA MET A 219 12.29 18.49 1.74
C MET A 219 13.56 18.13 0.98
N ARG A 220 14.47 19.10 0.83
CA ARG A 220 15.76 18.86 0.14
C ARG A 220 16.56 17.72 0.77
N ALA A 221 16.58 17.64 2.10
CA ALA A 221 17.33 16.61 2.81
C ALA A 221 16.72 15.21 2.61
N ILE A 222 15.40 15.08 2.72
CA ILE A 222 14.69 13.79 2.52
C ILE A 222 14.83 13.33 1.07
N VAL A 223 14.62 14.21 0.09
CA VAL A 223 14.83 13.90 -1.34
C VAL A 223 16.26 13.42 -1.59
N ALA A 224 17.26 14.11 -1.04
CA ALA A 224 18.66 13.69 -1.18
C ALA A 224 18.94 12.32 -0.51
N LEU A 225 18.33 12.04 0.64
CA LEU A 225 18.46 10.75 1.33
C LEU A 225 17.87 9.60 0.51
N ALA A 226 16.70 9.80 -0.08
CA ALA A 226 16.04 8.81 -0.93
C ALA A 226 16.84 8.53 -2.21
N HIS A 227 17.23 9.59 -2.94
CA HIS A 227 18.01 9.45 -4.17
C HIS A 227 19.38 8.83 -3.92
N GLY A 228 20.07 9.20 -2.82
CA GLY A 228 21.35 8.62 -2.45
C GLY A 228 21.30 7.12 -2.14
N ARG A 229 20.12 6.55 -1.94
CA ARG A 229 19.89 5.12 -1.70
C ARG A 229 19.08 4.42 -2.81
N ASN A 230 18.76 5.12 -3.89
CA ASN A 230 17.89 4.64 -4.97
C ASN A 230 16.52 4.14 -4.43
N ILE A 231 15.98 4.82 -3.42
CA ILE A 231 14.64 4.55 -2.90
C ILE A 231 13.65 5.44 -3.68
N PRO A 232 12.59 4.88 -4.26
CA PRO A 232 11.52 5.65 -4.89
C PRO A 232 10.90 6.66 -3.94
N LEU A 233 10.56 7.84 -4.47
CA LEU A 233 9.80 8.87 -3.74
C LEU A 233 8.33 8.83 -4.13
N ALA A 234 7.47 9.08 -3.16
CA ALA A 234 6.07 9.38 -3.36
C ALA A 234 5.76 10.82 -2.90
N SER A 235 4.89 11.52 -3.64
CA SER A 235 4.20 12.72 -3.15
C SER A 235 2.90 12.30 -2.47
N HIS A 236 2.32 13.18 -1.66
CA HIS A 236 1.10 12.87 -0.91
C HIS A 236 0.12 14.04 -0.96
N ASP A 237 -1.15 13.74 -1.28
CA ASP A 237 -2.25 14.71 -1.33
C ASP A 237 -2.01 15.91 -2.27
N ASP A 238 -1.37 15.69 -3.42
CA ASP A 238 -1.14 16.75 -4.40
C ASP A 238 -2.47 17.36 -4.84
N THR A 239 -2.52 18.69 -4.86
CA THR A 239 -3.77 19.45 -5.00
C THR A 239 -3.70 20.51 -6.11
N THR A 240 -2.52 21.05 -6.37
CA THR A 240 -2.29 22.19 -7.28
C THR A 240 -1.23 21.91 -8.34
N GLU A 241 -1.17 22.71 -9.39
CA GLU A 241 -0.07 22.67 -10.37
C GLU A 241 1.31 22.89 -9.74
N ASP A 242 1.40 23.70 -8.66
CA ASP A 242 2.66 23.88 -7.93
C ASP A 242 3.11 22.58 -7.28
N ASN A 243 2.18 21.79 -6.70
CA ASN A 243 2.52 20.48 -6.14
C ASN A 243 2.98 19.50 -7.23
N VAL A 244 2.36 19.54 -8.41
CA VAL A 244 2.80 18.74 -9.58
C VAL A 244 4.21 19.13 -10.01
N THR A 245 4.49 20.43 -10.08
CA THR A 245 5.81 20.97 -10.46
C THR A 245 6.88 20.54 -9.45
N GLU A 246 6.57 20.59 -8.14
CA GLU A 246 7.44 20.10 -7.08
C GLU A 246 7.70 18.59 -7.24
N ALA A 247 6.66 17.78 -7.40
CA ALA A 247 6.77 16.32 -7.56
C ALA A 247 7.65 15.94 -8.78
N VAL A 248 7.49 16.64 -9.90
CA VAL A 248 8.34 16.46 -11.09
C VAL A 248 9.79 16.85 -10.81
N GLY A 249 10.01 17.99 -10.15
CA GLY A 249 11.36 18.47 -9.78
C GLY A 249 12.10 17.52 -8.86
N ASP A 250 11.40 16.91 -7.91
CA ASP A 250 11.92 15.95 -6.94
C ASP A 250 12.01 14.53 -7.50
N LYS A 251 11.61 14.31 -8.77
CA LYS A 251 11.60 13.00 -9.44
C LYS A 251 10.77 11.96 -8.68
N VAL A 252 9.63 12.38 -8.20
CA VAL A 252 8.62 11.50 -7.60
C VAL A 252 8.17 10.46 -8.63
N SER A 253 8.01 9.21 -8.22
CA SER A 253 7.57 8.09 -9.07
C SER A 253 6.12 7.70 -8.83
N VAL A 254 5.59 7.96 -7.64
CA VAL A 254 4.21 7.65 -7.24
C VAL A 254 3.58 8.87 -6.58
N ALA A 255 2.37 9.25 -7.01
CA ALA A 255 1.57 10.27 -6.34
C ALA A 255 0.45 9.60 -5.55
N GLU A 256 0.51 9.73 -4.23
CA GLU A 256 -0.47 9.16 -3.32
C GLU A 256 -1.62 10.13 -3.09
N PHE A 257 -2.82 9.67 -3.41
CA PHE A 257 -4.08 10.34 -3.10
C PHE A 257 -4.20 11.79 -3.62
N PRO A 258 -3.87 12.09 -4.90
CA PRO A 258 -4.12 13.42 -5.44
C PRO A 258 -5.57 13.82 -5.17
N THR A 259 -5.77 15.08 -4.74
CA THR A 259 -7.07 15.51 -4.20
C THR A 259 -7.97 16.14 -5.24
N THR A 260 -7.40 16.57 -6.38
CA THR A 260 -8.10 17.25 -7.47
C THR A 260 -7.86 16.58 -8.80
N LEU A 261 -8.79 16.76 -9.75
CA LEU A 261 -8.62 16.29 -11.12
C LEU A 261 -7.44 16.99 -11.81
N GLU A 262 -7.25 18.27 -11.55
CA GLU A 262 -6.17 19.08 -12.11
C GLU A 262 -4.78 18.52 -11.72
N ALA A 263 -4.56 18.26 -10.42
CA ALA A 263 -3.31 17.66 -9.97
C ALA A 263 -3.12 16.26 -10.58
N ALA A 264 -4.15 15.40 -10.58
CA ALA A 264 -4.08 14.07 -11.16
C ALA A 264 -3.73 14.09 -12.66
N GLN A 265 -4.31 15.01 -13.44
CA GLN A 265 -4.00 15.19 -14.86
C GLN A 265 -2.54 15.63 -15.08
N GLY A 266 -2.05 16.57 -14.27
CA GLY A 266 -0.67 17.04 -14.32
C GLY A 266 0.33 15.91 -14.00
N LEU A 267 0.08 15.15 -12.94
CA LEU A 267 0.90 14.02 -12.51
C LEU A 267 0.92 12.91 -13.57
N HIS A 268 -0.24 12.52 -14.08
CA HIS A 268 -0.36 11.52 -15.14
C HIS A 268 0.39 11.94 -16.42
N LYS A 269 0.23 13.20 -16.84
CA LYS A 269 0.95 13.76 -18.00
C LYS A 269 2.48 13.74 -17.80
N ALA A 270 2.94 13.90 -16.57
CA ALA A 270 4.35 13.81 -16.21
C ALA A 270 4.86 12.36 -16.12
N GLY A 271 4.00 11.36 -16.27
CA GLY A 271 4.36 9.94 -16.15
C GLY A 271 4.54 9.46 -14.71
N ILE A 272 4.01 10.18 -13.72
CA ILE A 272 4.00 9.80 -12.31
C ILE A 272 2.79 8.89 -12.08
N GLY A 273 3.03 7.70 -11.51
CA GLY A 273 1.96 6.72 -11.25
C GLY A 273 1.01 7.18 -10.14
N ILE A 274 -0.30 7.12 -10.37
CA ILE A 274 -1.30 7.57 -9.41
C ILE A 274 -1.79 6.41 -8.55
N LEU A 275 -1.63 6.55 -7.24
CA LEU A 275 -2.10 5.64 -6.22
C LEU A 275 -3.33 6.23 -5.51
N MET A 276 -4.42 5.44 -5.43
CA MET A 276 -5.65 5.80 -4.73
C MET A 276 -6.05 4.74 -3.71
N GLY A 277 -6.79 5.14 -2.69
CA GLY A 277 -7.32 4.21 -1.68
C GLY A 277 -8.42 3.30 -2.24
N ALA A 278 -8.30 2.00 -2.09
CA ALA A 278 -9.35 1.03 -2.41
C ALA A 278 -10.67 1.28 -1.65
N PRO A 279 -10.65 1.75 -0.37
CA PRO A 279 -11.87 2.17 0.31
C PRO A 279 -12.66 3.24 -0.44
N ASN A 280 -12.01 4.12 -1.20
CA ASN A 280 -12.66 5.13 -2.02
C ASN A 280 -13.48 4.48 -3.16
N VAL A 281 -12.95 3.43 -3.80
CA VAL A 281 -13.68 2.64 -4.82
C VAL A 281 -14.85 1.90 -4.20
N VAL A 282 -14.64 1.24 -3.06
CA VAL A 282 -15.66 0.42 -2.37
C VAL A 282 -16.82 1.28 -1.87
N ARG A 283 -16.54 2.46 -1.35
CA ARG A 283 -17.54 3.42 -0.83
C ARG A 283 -18.19 4.31 -1.90
N ASN A 284 -17.74 4.22 -3.15
CA ASN A 284 -18.15 5.08 -4.27
C ASN A 284 -17.84 6.57 -4.04
N GLY A 285 -16.67 6.89 -3.51
CA GLY A 285 -16.21 8.26 -3.36
C GLY A 285 -15.32 8.52 -2.16
N SER A 286 -14.73 9.71 -2.13
CA SER A 286 -13.90 10.19 -1.05
C SER A 286 -14.70 10.54 0.19
N HIS A 287 -14.22 10.19 1.37
CA HIS A 287 -14.80 10.63 2.65
C HIS A 287 -14.48 12.11 2.96
N SER A 288 -13.48 12.68 2.28
CA SER A 288 -13.03 14.07 2.48
C SER A 288 -13.53 15.03 1.40
N GLY A 289 -14.31 14.54 0.42
CA GLY A 289 -14.80 15.35 -0.70
C GLY A 289 -13.75 15.62 -1.79
N ASN A 290 -12.65 14.85 -1.80
CA ASN A 290 -11.63 14.87 -2.84
C ASN A 290 -12.10 14.10 -4.08
N ILE A 291 -11.31 14.11 -5.17
CA ILE A 291 -11.60 13.36 -6.40
C ILE A 291 -11.85 11.88 -6.09
N ALA A 292 -12.85 11.28 -6.75
CA ALA A 292 -13.11 9.87 -6.57
C ALA A 292 -12.15 9.00 -7.39
N ALA A 293 -11.64 7.92 -6.79
CA ALA A 293 -10.76 6.97 -7.48
C ALA A 293 -11.41 6.38 -8.74
N ILE A 294 -12.73 6.18 -8.70
CA ILE A 294 -13.50 5.66 -9.85
C ILE A 294 -13.50 6.65 -11.03
N ASP A 295 -13.47 7.95 -10.77
CA ASP A 295 -13.44 8.96 -11.82
C ASP A 295 -12.06 9.01 -12.48
N LEU A 296 -10.98 8.92 -11.69
CA LEU A 296 -9.62 8.78 -12.22
C LEU A 296 -9.47 7.47 -13.02
N ALA A 297 -10.09 6.39 -12.58
CA ALA A 297 -10.09 5.13 -13.32
C ALA A 297 -10.80 5.23 -14.68
N ARG A 298 -11.95 5.94 -14.74
CA ARG A 298 -12.68 6.19 -16.01
C ARG A 298 -11.87 7.02 -17.00
N GLU A 299 -11.08 7.95 -16.51
CA GLU A 299 -10.17 8.78 -17.30
C GLU A 299 -8.83 8.08 -17.64
N GLY A 300 -8.64 6.82 -17.17
CA GLY A 300 -7.43 6.05 -17.44
C GLY A 300 -6.19 6.51 -16.67
N MET A 301 -6.39 7.25 -15.58
CA MET A 301 -5.30 7.83 -14.77
C MET A 301 -4.99 7.06 -13.49
N LEU A 302 -5.78 6.04 -13.13
CA LEU A 302 -5.55 5.23 -11.93
C LEU A 302 -4.55 4.11 -12.23
N ASP A 303 -3.40 4.10 -11.58
CA ASP A 303 -2.37 3.08 -11.74
C ASP A 303 -2.37 2.04 -10.61
N ILE A 304 -2.49 2.49 -9.36
CA ILE A 304 -2.30 1.66 -8.18
C ILE A 304 -3.46 1.88 -7.19
N LEU A 305 -3.93 0.78 -6.59
CA LEU A 305 -4.78 0.84 -5.41
C LEU A 305 -4.00 0.42 -4.17
N SER A 306 -4.31 1.07 -3.05
CA SER A 306 -3.82 0.75 -1.71
C SER A 306 -4.99 0.47 -0.78
N SER A 307 -4.80 -0.36 0.22
CA SER A 307 -5.85 -0.67 1.19
C SER A 307 -6.06 0.43 2.23
N ASP A 308 -5.08 1.32 2.38
CA ASP A 308 -5.10 2.39 3.36
C ASP A 308 -5.34 1.82 4.78
N TYR A 309 -6.53 2.02 5.35
CA TYR A 309 -6.90 1.56 6.70
C TYR A 309 -7.75 0.27 6.73
N VAL A 310 -8.05 -0.37 5.58
CA VAL A 310 -8.86 -1.61 5.50
C VAL A 310 -8.21 -2.62 4.56
N PRO A 311 -7.36 -3.55 5.05
CA PRO A 311 -6.65 -4.53 4.22
C PRO A 311 -7.54 -5.31 3.24
N SER A 312 -8.73 -5.73 3.65
CA SER A 312 -9.67 -6.47 2.80
C SER A 312 -10.28 -5.64 1.65
N SER A 313 -10.16 -4.31 1.70
CA SER A 313 -10.65 -3.44 0.63
C SER A 313 -9.83 -3.55 -0.65
N LEU A 314 -8.57 -3.97 -0.56
CA LEU A 314 -7.65 -3.99 -1.70
C LEU A 314 -8.18 -4.87 -2.83
N LEU A 315 -8.46 -6.14 -2.54
CA LEU A 315 -9.02 -7.08 -3.51
C LEU A 315 -10.44 -6.68 -3.95
N MET A 316 -11.27 -6.26 -2.99
CA MET A 316 -12.65 -5.85 -3.29
C MET A 316 -12.66 -4.62 -4.22
N GLY A 317 -11.83 -3.62 -3.97
CA GLY A 317 -11.70 -2.43 -4.80
C GLY A 317 -11.26 -2.79 -6.24
N ALA A 318 -10.26 -3.65 -6.39
CA ALA A 318 -9.80 -4.10 -7.70
C ALA A 318 -10.91 -4.83 -8.49
N LEU A 319 -11.65 -5.75 -7.86
CA LEU A 319 -12.78 -6.42 -8.51
C LEU A 319 -13.90 -5.45 -8.88
N GLN A 320 -14.18 -4.48 -8.01
CA GLN A 320 -15.17 -3.44 -8.29
C GLN A 320 -14.76 -2.49 -9.41
N LEU A 321 -13.46 -2.24 -9.63
CA LEU A 321 -13.01 -1.48 -10.79
C LEU A 321 -13.45 -2.15 -12.09
N SER A 322 -13.24 -3.47 -12.21
CA SER A 322 -13.61 -4.21 -13.44
C SER A 322 -15.12 -4.28 -13.67
N SER A 323 -15.94 -4.19 -12.62
CA SER A 323 -17.41 -4.18 -12.77
C SER A 323 -18.00 -2.78 -12.99
N LYS A 324 -17.34 -1.73 -12.44
CA LYS A 324 -17.86 -0.35 -12.48
C LYS A 324 -17.31 0.50 -13.63
N VAL A 325 -16.15 0.11 -14.20
CA VAL A 325 -15.47 0.85 -15.27
C VAL A 325 -15.35 -0.03 -16.51
N PRO A 326 -16.20 0.12 -17.52
CA PRO A 326 -16.26 -0.76 -18.69
C PRO A 326 -14.96 -0.88 -19.48
N SER A 327 -14.08 0.13 -19.41
CA SER A 327 -12.75 0.13 -20.07
C SER A 327 -11.69 -0.66 -19.30
N ILE A 328 -11.98 -1.14 -18.08
CA ILE A 328 -11.04 -1.88 -17.23
C ILE A 328 -11.52 -3.32 -17.10
N ASP A 329 -10.85 -4.24 -17.81
CA ASP A 329 -11.08 -5.67 -17.65
C ASP A 329 -10.50 -6.22 -16.34
N LEU A 330 -10.80 -7.47 -16.01
CA LEU A 330 -10.35 -8.09 -14.76
C LEU A 330 -8.81 -8.14 -14.67
N ALA A 331 -8.12 -8.44 -15.76
CA ALA A 331 -6.65 -8.49 -15.77
C ALA A 331 -6.06 -7.11 -15.47
N SER A 332 -6.58 -6.07 -16.11
CA SER A 332 -6.16 -4.68 -15.87
C SER A 332 -6.45 -4.22 -14.44
N ALA A 333 -7.62 -4.57 -13.90
CA ALA A 333 -7.98 -4.25 -12.52
C ALA A 333 -7.04 -4.92 -11.50
N ILE A 334 -6.73 -6.21 -11.69
CA ILE A 334 -5.83 -6.93 -10.79
C ILE A 334 -4.39 -6.40 -10.87
N ARG A 335 -3.95 -5.90 -12.02
CA ARG A 335 -2.63 -5.23 -12.12
C ARG A 335 -2.49 -4.05 -11.17
N THR A 336 -3.56 -3.32 -10.85
CA THR A 336 -3.50 -2.16 -9.95
C THR A 336 -3.12 -2.53 -8.52
N VAL A 337 -3.27 -3.79 -8.12
CA VAL A 337 -2.99 -4.31 -6.78
C VAL A 337 -1.90 -5.40 -6.78
N THR A 338 -1.24 -5.64 -7.92
CA THR A 338 -0.22 -6.69 -8.08
C THR A 338 1.00 -6.18 -8.85
N LYS A 339 0.96 -6.16 -10.18
CA LYS A 339 2.09 -5.82 -11.05
C LYS A 339 2.50 -4.35 -10.93
N ARG A 340 1.54 -3.42 -10.99
CA ARG A 340 1.82 -1.98 -10.93
C ARG A 340 2.50 -1.57 -9.62
N PRO A 341 2.00 -1.95 -8.43
CA PRO A 341 2.71 -1.64 -7.18
C PRO A 341 4.08 -2.34 -7.09
N ALA A 342 4.25 -3.56 -7.61
CA ALA A 342 5.55 -4.23 -7.65
C ALA A 342 6.57 -3.43 -8.46
N GLU A 343 6.21 -3.02 -9.68
CA GLU A 343 7.05 -2.23 -10.58
C GLU A 343 7.43 -0.89 -9.97
N ALA A 344 6.48 -0.21 -9.32
CA ALA A 344 6.69 1.10 -8.70
C ALA A 344 7.79 1.11 -7.62
N VAL A 345 8.00 -0.02 -6.93
CA VAL A 345 9.01 -0.17 -5.87
C VAL A 345 10.14 -1.13 -6.23
N GLY A 346 10.27 -1.49 -7.53
CA GLY A 346 11.36 -2.30 -8.05
C GLY A 346 11.34 -3.78 -7.65
N LEU A 347 10.18 -4.34 -7.27
CA LEU A 347 10.00 -5.76 -6.95
C LEU A 347 9.66 -6.55 -8.22
N MET A 348 10.64 -6.71 -9.12
CA MET A 348 10.43 -7.28 -10.45
C MET A 348 10.30 -8.81 -10.47
N ASP A 349 10.47 -9.48 -9.34
CA ASP A 349 10.38 -10.94 -9.20
C ASP A 349 8.96 -11.47 -8.96
N ARG A 350 7.98 -10.60 -8.73
CA ARG A 350 6.59 -10.90 -8.31
C ARG A 350 5.55 -10.02 -9.00
N GLY A 351 4.29 -10.13 -8.60
CA GLY A 351 3.18 -9.27 -9.06
C GLY A 351 2.50 -9.75 -10.34
N GLU A 352 2.96 -10.82 -10.97
CA GLU A 352 2.32 -11.44 -12.14
C GLU A 352 2.51 -12.94 -12.18
N ILE A 353 1.56 -13.65 -12.81
CA ILE A 353 1.72 -15.06 -13.15
C ILE A 353 2.51 -15.15 -14.45
N ALA A 354 3.80 -15.49 -14.33
CA ALA A 354 4.70 -15.75 -15.43
C ALA A 354 5.75 -16.79 -15.00
N VAL A 355 6.18 -17.64 -15.94
CA VAL A 355 7.19 -18.67 -15.65
C VAL A 355 8.48 -18.03 -15.13
N GLY A 356 9.02 -18.59 -14.04
CA GLY A 356 10.22 -18.10 -13.35
C GLY A 356 9.98 -16.99 -12.32
N LYS A 357 8.81 -16.35 -12.29
CA LYS A 357 8.44 -15.41 -11.21
C LYS A 357 8.21 -16.16 -9.90
N ARG A 358 8.30 -15.45 -8.78
CA ARG A 358 7.96 -15.99 -7.45
C ARG A 358 6.53 -16.52 -7.44
N ALA A 359 6.34 -17.66 -6.82
CA ALA A 359 5.03 -18.26 -6.64
C ALA A 359 4.28 -17.63 -5.46
N ASP A 360 4.09 -16.32 -5.53
CA ASP A 360 3.19 -15.55 -4.67
C ASP A 360 1.83 -15.52 -5.37
N VAL A 361 0.93 -16.38 -4.93
CA VAL A 361 -0.33 -16.67 -5.63
C VAL A 361 -1.46 -16.76 -4.62
N ILE A 362 -2.65 -16.32 -5.01
CA ILE A 362 -3.87 -16.47 -4.20
C ILE A 362 -4.96 -17.17 -4.98
N ARG A 363 -5.76 -17.97 -4.25
CA ARG A 363 -7.01 -18.55 -4.74
C ARG A 363 -8.20 -17.79 -4.17
N VAL A 364 -9.06 -17.30 -5.04
CA VAL A 364 -10.18 -16.44 -4.67
C VAL A 364 -11.50 -17.00 -5.20
N HIS A 365 -12.43 -17.21 -4.30
CA HIS A 365 -13.82 -17.45 -4.62
C HIS A 365 -14.60 -16.14 -4.63
N VAL A 366 -15.42 -15.89 -5.64
CA VAL A 366 -16.26 -14.71 -5.71
C VAL A 366 -17.72 -15.13 -5.65
N ALA A 367 -18.44 -14.66 -4.64
CA ALA A 367 -19.86 -14.90 -4.48
C ALA A 367 -20.58 -13.58 -4.14
N HIS A 368 -21.65 -13.27 -4.83
CA HIS A 368 -22.39 -12.00 -4.63
C HIS A 368 -21.50 -10.75 -4.67
N GLU A 369 -20.54 -10.72 -5.59
CA GLU A 369 -19.53 -9.66 -5.73
C GLU A 369 -18.58 -9.51 -4.53
N VAL A 370 -18.61 -10.43 -3.58
CA VAL A 370 -17.71 -10.46 -2.43
C VAL A 370 -16.60 -11.48 -2.67
N PRO A 371 -15.33 -11.06 -2.69
CA PRO A 371 -14.20 -11.98 -2.78
C PRO A 371 -13.91 -12.64 -1.44
N VAL A 372 -13.65 -13.95 -1.50
CA VAL A 372 -13.19 -14.74 -0.36
C VAL A 372 -11.87 -15.38 -0.73
N VAL A 373 -10.79 -14.98 -0.09
CA VAL A 373 -9.47 -15.59 -0.25
C VAL A 373 -9.49 -16.94 0.43
N ARG A 374 -9.32 -18.02 -0.36
CA ARG A 374 -9.38 -19.40 0.15
C ARG A 374 -8.01 -19.98 0.46
N ASN A 375 -7.01 -19.57 -0.30
CA ASN A 375 -5.63 -20.00 -0.12
C ASN A 375 -4.68 -18.88 -0.51
N VAL A 376 -3.55 -18.82 0.19
CA VAL A 376 -2.46 -17.90 -0.08
C VAL A 376 -1.15 -18.68 -0.09
N TRP A 377 -0.37 -18.55 -1.15
CA TRP A 377 0.98 -19.08 -1.25
C TRP A 377 1.97 -17.92 -1.36
N ARG A 378 3.03 -17.99 -0.58
CA ARG A 378 4.20 -17.13 -0.66
C ARG A 378 5.41 -18.01 -0.96
N GLU A 379 6.13 -17.71 -2.04
CA GLU A 379 7.23 -18.56 -2.53
C GLU A 379 6.83 -20.04 -2.67
N GLY A 380 5.62 -20.27 -3.17
CA GLY A 380 5.07 -21.62 -3.35
C GLY A 380 4.66 -22.34 -2.05
N HIS A 381 4.93 -21.76 -0.88
CA HIS A 381 4.51 -22.32 0.41
C HIS A 381 3.15 -21.77 0.81
N ARG A 382 2.22 -22.64 1.13
CA ARG A 382 0.92 -22.21 1.65
C ARG A 382 1.07 -21.54 3.01
N VAL A 383 0.61 -20.29 3.13
CA VAL A 383 0.72 -19.47 4.36
C VAL A 383 -0.64 -19.09 4.96
N ALA A 384 -1.74 -19.21 4.19
CA ALA A 384 -3.12 -19.07 4.66
C ALA A 384 -4.09 -19.92 3.82
#